data_104bbf1a073525329d741540b4b526a9
#
_entry.id   104bbf1a073525329d741540b4b526a9
#
_cell.length_a   1.000
_cell.length_b   1.000
_cell.length_c   1.000
_cell.angle_alpha   90.00
_cell.angle_beta   90.00
_cell.angle_gamma   90.00
#
_symmetry.space_group_name_H-M   'P 1'
#
loop_
_entity.id
_entity.type
_entity.pdbx_description
1 polymer ?
#
loop_
_entity_poly.entity_id
_entity_poly.type
_entity_poly.pdbx_seq_one_letter_code
_entity_poly.pdbx_strand_id
1 'polypeptide(L)'
;MNSDDIEAVLGLGRGAFDHIPTYCRKEAIEAIAHVRRMEDLHLLRTGVYYVVLSDLCGATVASETLGADLNRQRVESFITVCVASLGVSEPQSYAHFLKPVGDAALFLFSAFVDLYTWWRETQSRMHFYSSEWNRKIQPDMRKVFQLRSKTVMHVGEVLYSDGSDPVAAAVNQVFKIEKLFKPGELGCTEIARVVASPFFPDLSIHPKTREEVALPGTGAPIMTWVLAEDEVSKCELA
;
A
#
# COMPACT_ATOMS: atom_id res chain seq x y z
N MET A 1 -14.23 -6.21 -18.49
CA MET A 1 -12.76 -6.12 -18.48
C MET A 1 -12.23 -7.54 -18.37
N ASN A 2 -11.33 -7.98 -19.23
CA ASN A 2 -10.71 -9.31 -19.15
C ASN A 2 -9.48 -9.29 -18.23
N SER A 3 -8.89 -10.47 -17.93
CA SER A 3 -7.71 -10.58 -17.07
C SER A 3 -6.53 -9.76 -17.57
N ASP A 4 -6.27 -9.78 -18.88
CA ASP A 4 -5.14 -9.09 -19.51
C ASP A 4 -5.26 -7.57 -19.35
N ASP A 5 -6.49 -7.03 -19.47
CA ASP A 5 -6.75 -5.59 -19.27
C ASP A 5 -6.44 -5.16 -17.83
N ILE A 6 -6.74 -6.02 -16.86
CA ILE A 6 -6.53 -5.74 -15.45
C ILE A 6 -5.06 -5.86 -15.09
N GLU A 7 -4.37 -6.89 -15.57
CA GLU A 7 -2.93 -7.02 -15.41
C GLU A 7 -2.20 -5.77 -15.91
N ALA A 8 -2.64 -5.23 -17.07
CA ALA A 8 -2.08 -4.00 -17.62
C ALA A 8 -2.34 -2.77 -16.74
N VAL A 9 -3.56 -2.64 -16.18
CA VAL A 9 -3.91 -1.54 -15.26
C VAL A 9 -3.10 -1.60 -13.97
N LEU A 10 -2.85 -2.81 -13.46
CA LEU A 10 -2.02 -3.03 -12.26
C LEU A 10 -0.51 -2.94 -12.55
N GLY A 11 -0.11 -2.73 -13.81
CA GLY A 11 1.29 -2.74 -14.20
C GLY A 11 1.96 -4.11 -14.06
N LEU A 12 1.17 -5.19 -14.07
CA LEU A 12 1.64 -6.55 -13.93
C LEU A 12 2.09 -7.12 -15.28
N GLY A 13 2.97 -8.11 -15.23
CA GLY A 13 3.34 -8.89 -16.42
C GLY A 13 2.19 -9.75 -16.92
N ARG A 14 2.17 -10.08 -18.21
CA ARG A 14 1.18 -10.97 -18.80
C ARG A 14 1.23 -12.35 -18.12
N GLY A 15 0.07 -12.87 -17.71
CA GLY A 15 -0.04 -14.13 -16.98
C GLY A 15 0.33 -14.04 -15.50
N ALA A 16 0.46 -12.81 -14.95
CA ALA A 16 0.73 -12.61 -13.53
C ALA A 16 -0.31 -13.27 -12.63
N PHE A 17 -1.57 -13.30 -13.08
CA PHE A 17 -2.65 -13.91 -12.32
C PHE A 17 -2.59 -15.44 -12.24
N ASP A 18 -1.76 -16.12 -13.04
CA ASP A 18 -1.69 -17.58 -13.04
C ASP A 18 -1.14 -18.14 -11.71
N HIS A 19 -0.28 -17.40 -11.03
CA HIS A 19 0.30 -17.78 -9.75
C HIS A 19 -0.42 -17.16 -8.53
N ILE A 20 -1.36 -16.23 -8.77
CA ILE A 20 -2.12 -15.56 -7.71
C ILE A 20 -3.37 -16.37 -7.36
N PRO A 21 -3.71 -16.56 -6.06
CA PRO A 21 -4.91 -17.27 -5.65
C PRO A 21 -6.19 -16.69 -6.27
N THR A 22 -7.11 -17.55 -6.68
CA THR A 22 -8.34 -17.16 -7.41
C THR A 22 -9.18 -16.12 -6.65
N TYR A 23 -9.26 -16.22 -5.32
CA TYR A 23 -10.01 -15.25 -4.49
C TYR A 23 -9.37 -13.86 -4.53
N CYS A 24 -8.04 -13.76 -4.41
CA CYS A 24 -7.33 -12.48 -4.55
C CYS A 24 -7.51 -11.86 -5.93
N ARG A 25 -7.44 -12.67 -6.99
CA ARG A 25 -7.69 -12.21 -8.37
C ARG A 25 -9.08 -11.61 -8.51
N LYS A 26 -10.10 -12.34 -8.06
CA LYS A 26 -11.49 -11.91 -8.15
C LYS A 26 -11.70 -10.57 -7.45
N GLU A 27 -11.22 -10.45 -6.22
CA GLU A 27 -11.35 -9.23 -5.42
C GLU A 27 -10.56 -8.06 -6.02
N ALA A 28 -9.36 -8.28 -6.56
CA ALA A 28 -8.61 -7.25 -7.28
C ALA A 28 -9.35 -6.78 -8.54
N ILE A 29 -9.95 -7.70 -9.30
CA ILE A 29 -10.77 -7.38 -10.47
C ILE A 29 -11.96 -6.51 -10.08
N GLU A 30 -12.67 -6.87 -9.01
CA GLU A 30 -13.83 -6.14 -8.51
C GLU A 30 -13.43 -4.73 -8.02
N ALA A 31 -12.30 -4.62 -7.29
CA ALA A 31 -11.77 -3.35 -6.82
C ALA A 31 -11.39 -2.41 -7.99
N ILE A 32 -10.68 -2.90 -8.99
CA ILE A 32 -10.33 -2.11 -10.18
C ILE A 32 -11.57 -1.70 -10.98
N ALA A 33 -12.53 -2.61 -11.14
CA ALA A 33 -13.78 -2.29 -11.82
C ALA A 33 -14.58 -1.21 -11.06
N HIS A 34 -14.49 -1.18 -9.73
CA HIS A 34 -15.08 -0.12 -8.92
C HIS A 34 -14.36 1.22 -9.12
N VAL A 35 -13.03 1.25 -9.03
CA VAL A 35 -12.22 2.45 -9.27
C VAL A 35 -12.51 3.04 -10.65
N ARG A 36 -12.54 2.21 -11.70
CA ARG A 36 -12.87 2.66 -13.08
C ARG A 36 -14.25 3.28 -13.18
N ARG A 37 -15.26 2.70 -12.54
CA ARG A 37 -16.61 3.30 -12.51
C ARG A 37 -16.60 4.67 -11.82
N MET A 38 -15.78 4.84 -10.77
CA MET A 38 -15.66 6.13 -10.08
C MET A 38 -14.98 7.18 -10.98
N GLU A 39 -13.98 6.78 -11.76
CA GLU A 39 -13.34 7.63 -12.78
C GLU A 39 -14.34 8.04 -13.86
N ASP A 40 -15.06 7.08 -14.45
CA ASP A 40 -16.06 7.32 -15.50
C ASP A 40 -17.19 8.25 -15.04
N LEU A 41 -17.54 8.23 -13.75
CA LEU A 41 -18.54 9.13 -13.16
C LEU A 41 -17.94 10.49 -12.75
N HIS A 42 -16.68 10.77 -13.08
CA HIS A 42 -15.97 12.00 -12.70
C HIS A 42 -16.04 12.30 -11.19
N LEU A 43 -16.07 11.24 -10.37
CA LEU A 43 -16.13 11.36 -8.92
C LEU A 43 -14.73 11.58 -8.30
N LEU A 44 -13.68 11.33 -9.07
CA LEU A 44 -12.33 11.74 -8.73
C LEU A 44 -12.16 13.22 -8.95
N ARG A 45 -12.04 13.97 -7.89
CA ARG A 45 -11.93 15.43 -7.93
C ARG A 45 -10.63 15.89 -7.30
N THR A 46 -10.15 17.02 -7.75
CA THR A 46 -9.18 17.79 -6.98
C THR A 46 -9.69 17.98 -5.56
N GLY A 47 -8.90 17.63 -4.58
CA GLY A 47 -9.29 17.67 -3.18
C GLY A 47 -8.18 17.26 -2.23
N VAL A 48 -8.50 17.24 -0.93
CA VAL A 48 -7.58 16.82 0.11
C VAL A 48 -7.78 15.34 0.38
N TYR A 49 -6.69 14.58 0.30
CA TYR A 49 -6.66 13.13 0.47
C TYR A 49 -5.56 12.69 1.43
N TYR A 50 -5.74 11.51 2.01
CA TYR A 50 -4.65 10.72 2.54
C TYR A 50 -3.93 10.06 1.36
N VAL A 51 -2.72 10.54 1.07
CA VAL A 51 -1.82 9.92 0.08
C VAL A 51 -1.03 8.85 0.80
N VAL A 52 -1.10 7.62 0.31
CA VAL A 52 -0.54 6.44 0.95
C VAL A 52 0.41 5.74 0.01
N LEU A 53 1.61 5.48 0.48
CA LEU A 53 2.60 4.63 -0.19
C LEU A 53 2.79 3.36 0.63
N SER A 54 2.56 2.21 0.02
CA SER A 54 2.92 0.91 0.59
C SER A 54 4.07 0.33 -0.22
N ASP A 55 5.20 0.08 0.44
CA ASP A 55 6.46 -0.35 -0.18
C ASP A 55 6.82 -1.76 0.28
N LEU A 56 7.11 -2.64 -0.69
CA LEU A 56 7.47 -4.04 -0.44
C LEU A 56 8.92 -4.15 0.07
N CYS A 57 9.06 -4.58 1.29
CA CYS A 57 10.38 -4.65 1.94
C CYS A 57 11.28 -5.74 1.35
N GLY A 58 12.58 -5.44 1.24
CA GLY A 58 13.60 -6.41 0.88
C GLY A 58 13.68 -6.77 -0.60
N ALA A 59 13.22 -5.91 -1.50
CA ALA A 59 13.24 -6.15 -2.95
C ALA A 59 14.65 -6.40 -3.50
N THR A 60 15.66 -5.67 -3.03
CA THR A 60 17.07 -5.86 -3.46
C THR A 60 17.57 -7.25 -3.10
N VAL A 61 17.42 -7.66 -1.83
CA VAL A 61 17.84 -8.99 -1.36
C VAL A 61 17.04 -10.10 -2.07
N ALA A 62 15.74 -9.86 -2.29
CA ALA A 62 14.90 -10.80 -3.01
C ALA A 62 15.33 -10.98 -4.47
N SER A 63 15.68 -9.90 -5.15
CA SER A 63 16.19 -9.95 -6.54
C SER A 63 17.45 -10.81 -6.67
N GLU A 64 18.38 -10.68 -5.72
CA GLU A 64 19.63 -11.43 -5.70
C GLU A 64 19.43 -12.91 -5.31
N THR A 65 18.51 -13.20 -4.37
CA THR A 65 18.35 -14.53 -3.78
C THR A 65 17.35 -15.40 -4.53
N LEU A 66 16.20 -14.81 -4.95
CA LEU A 66 15.11 -15.56 -5.58
C LEU A 66 15.27 -15.69 -7.10
N GLY A 67 16.09 -14.84 -7.70
CA GLY A 67 16.15 -14.68 -9.15
C GLY A 67 14.96 -13.88 -9.72
N ALA A 68 15.07 -13.51 -10.99
CA ALA A 68 14.15 -12.56 -11.62
C ALA A 68 12.68 -12.99 -11.59
N ASP A 69 12.40 -14.27 -11.90
CA ASP A 69 11.03 -14.77 -12.02
C ASP A 69 10.30 -14.82 -10.67
N LEU A 70 10.92 -15.38 -9.64
CA LEU A 70 10.30 -15.46 -8.32
C LEU A 70 10.18 -14.07 -7.67
N ASN A 71 11.15 -13.18 -7.87
CA ASN A 71 11.04 -11.81 -7.38
C ASN A 71 9.93 -11.06 -8.09
N ARG A 72 9.77 -11.23 -9.40
CA ARG A 72 8.65 -10.68 -10.16
C ARG A 72 7.30 -11.17 -9.61
N GLN A 73 7.14 -12.49 -9.43
CA GLN A 73 5.92 -13.07 -8.83
C GLN A 73 5.64 -12.52 -7.44
N ARG A 74 6.67 -12.27 -6.64
CA ARG A 74 6.56 -11.66 -5.31
C ARG A 74 6.01 -10.24 -5.38
N VAL A 75 6.54 -9.41 -6.28
CA VAL A 75 6.07 -8.02 -6.48
C VAL A 75 4.63 -8.02 -7.00
N GLU A 76 4.33 -8.82 -8.02
CA GLU A 76 2.99 -8.96 -8.59
C GLU A 76 1.96 -9.41 -7.54
N SER A 77 2.34 -10.37 -6.71
CA SER A 77 1.50 -10.83 -5.59
C SER A 77 1.23 -9.72 -4.58
N PHE A 78 2.26 -8.95 -4.22
CA PHE A 78 2.13 -7.82 -3.31
C PHE A 78 1.15 -6.76 -3.85
N ILE A 79 1.33 -6.31 -5.09
CA ILE A 79 0.44 -5.32 -5.73
C ILE A 79 -1.00 -5.85 -5.74
N THR A 80 -1.19 -7.11 -6.13
CA THR A 80 -2.53 -7.70 -6.19
C THR A 80 -3.18 -7.79 -4.81
N VAL A 81 -2.45 -8.17 -3.77
CA VAL A 81 -2.95 -8.20 -2.39
C VAL A 81 -3.36 -6.80 -1.93
N CYS A 82 -2.54 -5.78 -2.17
CA CYS A 82 -2.86 -4.40 -1.82
C CYS A 82 -4.16 -3.93 -2.49
N VAL A 83 -4.34 -4.24 -3.77
CA VAL A 83 -5.53 -3.85 -4.54
C VAL A 83 -6.76 -4.65 -4.11
N ALA A 84 -6.63 -5.96 -3.92
CA ALA A 84 -7.73 -6.81 -3.44
C ALA A 84 -8.26 -6.35 -2.06
N SER A 85 -7.40 -5.79 -1.24
CA SER A 85 -7.78 -5.25 0.07
C SER A 85 -8.64 -3.98 0.00
N LEU A 86 -8.69 -3.27 -1.14
CA LEU A 86 -9.61 -2.14 -1.36
C LEU A 86 -11.07 -2.56 -1.36
N GLY A 87 -11.38 -3.79 -1.77
CA GLY A 87 -12.75 -4.32 -1.79
C GLY A 87 -13.40 -4.49 -0.41
N VAL A 88 -12.63 -4.35 0.67
CA VAL A 88 -13.14 -4.40 2.06
C VAL A 88 -13.73 -3.04 2.48
N SER A 89 -13.37 -1.97 1.76
CA SER A 89 -13.88 -0.62 2.04
C SER A 89 -15.35 -0.52 1.63
N GLU A 90 -16.15 0.17 2.45
CA GLU A 90 -17.56 0.44 2.15
C GLU A 90 -17.73 1.15 0.80
N PRO A 91 -18.82 0.91 0.03
CA PRO A 91 -19.04 1.50 -1.29
C PRO A 91 -19.06 3.04 -1.33
N GLN A 92 -19.12 3.68 -0.18
CA GLN A 92 -19.16 5.15 -0.05
C GLN A 92 -17.78 5.76 0.17
N SER A 93 -16.76 4.96 0.40
CA SER A 93 -15.41 5.45 0.62
C SER A 93 -14.64 5.56 -0.69
N TYR A 94 -13.98 6.70 -0.84
CA TYR A 94 -13.11 6.95 -1.99
C TYR A 94 -11.72 6.41 -1.69
N ALA A 95 -11.52 5.12 -1.97
CA ALA A 95 -10.19 4.53 -1.99
C ALA A 95 -9.78 4.29 -3.44
N HIS A 96 -8.64 4.82 -3.84
CA HIS A 96 -8.16 4.73 -5.21
C HIS A 96 -6.78 4.11 -5.23
N PHE A 97 -6.61 3.11 -6.08
CA PHE A 97 -5.30 2.69 -6.51
C PHE A 97 -4.86 3.61 -7.65
N LEU A 98 -3.80 4.38 -7.44
CA LEU A 98 -3.30 5.28 -8.46
C LEU A 98 -2.39 4.56 -9.43
N LYS A 99 -1.36 3.90 -8.91
CA LYS A 99 -0.42 3.12 -9.72
C LYS A 99 0.60 2.34 -8.90
N PRO A 100 1.16 1.27 -9.48
CA PRO A 100 2.40 0.69 -8.99
C PRO A 100 3.57 1.63 -9.27
N VAL A 101 4.56 1.67 -8.39
CA VAL A 101 5.80 2.42 -8.55
C VAL A 101 6.95 1.48 -8.19
N GLY A 102 7.45 0.75 -9.18
CA GLY A 102 8.43 -0.31 -8.94
C GLY A 102 7.82 -1.45 -8.09
N ASP A 103 8.36 -1.65 -6.91
CA ASP A 103 7.91 -2.60 -5.89
C ASP A 103 6.98 -1.97 -4.83
N ALA A 104 6.53 -0.75 -5.05
CA ALA A 104 5.59 -0.03 -4.21
C ALA A 104 4.24 0.19 -4.90
N ALA A 105 3.20 0.46 -4.11
CA ALA A 105 1.87 0.82 -4.58
C ALA A 105 1.40 2.13 -3.95
N LEU A 106 0.88 3.04 -4.77
CA LEU A 106 0.40 4.35 -4.37
C LEU A 106 -1.12 4.40 -4.38
N PHE A 107 -1.69 4.87 -3.27
CA PHE A 107 -3.14 4.94 -3.05
C PHE A 107 -3.57 6.33 -2.58
N LEU A 108 -4.84 6.65 -2.83
CA LEU A 108 -5.54 7.79 -2.23
C LEU A 108 -6.74 7.29 -1.43
N PHE A 109 -6.96 7.91 -0.27
CA PHE A 109 -8.14 7.69 0.56
C PHE A 109 -8.72 9.03 0.98
N SER A 110 -10.06 9.14 0.96
CA SER A 110 -10.77 10.31 1.47
C SER A 110 -11.01 10.24 2.98
N ALA A 111 -11.08 9.04 3.55
CA ALA A 111 -11.33 8.81 4.96
C ALA A 111 -10.24 7.96 5.63
N PHE A 112 -9.88 8.33 6.86
CA PHE A 112 -8.84 7.62 7.63
C PHE A 112 -9.29 6.21 8.03
N VAL A 113 -10.56 6.02 8.37
CA VAL A 113 -11.10 4.72 8.77
C VAL A 113 -10.93 3.68 7.65
N ASP A 114 -11.19 4.09 6.40
CA ASP A 114 -11.04 3.20 5.24
C ASP A 114 -9.58 2.85 4.98
N LEU A 115 -8.69 3.85 5.06
CA LEU A 115 -7.24 3.64 4.98
C LEU A 115 -6.77 2.64 6.04
N TYR A 116 -7.18 2.83 7.29
CA TYR A 116 -6.76 1.97 8.40
C TYR A 116 -7.30 0.54 8.24
N THR A 117 -8.57 0.39 7.83
CA THR A 117 -9.18 -0.90 7.53
C THR A 117 -8.46 -1.60 6.38
N TRP A 118 -8.19 -0.87 5.29
CA TRP A 118 -7.41 -1.38 4.17
C TRP A 118 -6.02 -1.82 4.60
N TRP A 119 -5.32 -1.02 5.40
CA TRP A 119 -3.97 -1.36 5.88
C TRP A 119 -3.97 -2.67 6.70
N ARG A 120 -4.90 -2.80 7.66
CA ARG A 120 -5.03 -4.01 8.47
C ARG A 120 -5.32 -5.25 7.63
N GLU A 121 -6.25 -5.13 6.71
CA GLU A 121 -6.60 -6.21 5.79
C GLU A 121 -5.41 -6.59 4.89
N THR A 122 -4.69 -5.61 4.38
CA THR A 122 -3.49 -5.83 3.57
C THR A 122 -2.42 -6.60 4.34
N GLN A 123 -2.13 -6.23 5.60
CA GLN A 123 -1.17 -6.95 6.44
C GLN A 123 -1.62 -8.41 6.68
N SER A 124 -2.89 -8.61 7.03
CA SER A 124 -3.46 -9.94 7.25
C SER A 124 -3.36 -10.83 6.00
N ARG A 125 -3.71 -10.29 4.83
CA ARG A 125 -3.64 -11.02 3.55
C ARG A 125 -2.21 -11.32 3.13
N MET A 126 -1.27 -10.41 3.34
CA MET A 126 0.15 -10.66 3.05
C MET A 126 0.69 -11.80 3.89
N HIS A 127 0.33 -11.87 5.18
CA HIS A 127 0.72 -12.97 6.05
C HIS A 127 0.13 -14.31 5.57
N PHE A 128 -1.17 -14.35 5.30
CA PHE A 128 -1.83 -15.54 4.79
C PHE A 128 -1.21 -16.01 3.47
N TYR A 129 -1.01 -15.11 2.53
CA TYR A 129 -0.40 -15.39 1.23
C TYR A 129 1.02 -15.93 1.37
N SER A 130 1.84 -15.32 2.23
CA SER A 130 3.20 -15.81 2.50
C SER A 130 3.20 -17.23 3.06
N SER A 131 2.23 -17.56 3.93
CA SER A 131 2.07 -18.90 4.48
C SER A 131 1.72 -19.95 3.42
N GLU A 132 0.87 -19.59 2.44
CA GLU A 132 0.53 -20.44 1.31
C GLU A 132 1.75 -20.70 0.40
N TRP A 133 2.52 -19.66 0.11
CA TRP A 133 3.73 -19.77 -0.69
C TRP A 133 4.83 -20.55 0.00
N ASN A 134 4.98 -20.43 1.31
CA ASN A 134 5.97 -21.17 2.10
C ASN A 134 5.84 -22.68 1.96
N ARG A 135 4.68 -23.19 1.55
CA ARG A 135 4.46 -24.61 1.24
C ARG A 135 5.03 -25.04 -0.11
N LYS A 136 5.24 -24.08 -1.02
CA LYS A 136 5.61 -24.32 -2.43
C LYS A 136 7.08 -24.05 -2.73
N ILE A 137 7.74 -23.22 -1.92
CA ILE A 137 9.14 -22.80 -2.12
C ILE A 137 10.10 -23.52 -1.16
N GLN A 138 11.36 -23.54 -1.56
CA GLN A 138 12.43 -24.16 -0.78
C GLN A 138 12.59 -23.45 0.59
N PRO A 139 12.91 -24.20 1.66
CA PRO A 139 12.93 -23.64 3.02
C PRO A 139 13.86 -22.44 3.22
N ASP A 140 15.00 -22.42 2.56
CA ASP A 140 15.98 -21.33 2.59
C ASP A 140 15.52 -20.06 1.92
N MET A 141 14.60 -20.16 0.93
CA MET A 141 14.03 -19.02 0.22
C MET A 141 12.78 -18.43 0.91
N ARG A 142 12.17 -19.15 1.87
CA ARG A 142 10.89 -18.77 2.48
C ARG A 142 10.94 -17.40 3.14
N LYS A 143 12.00 -17.13 3.89
CA LYS A 143 12.18 -15.86 4.61
C LYS A 143 12.29 -14.67 3.65
N VAL A 144 12.93 -14.87 2.51
CA VAL A 144 13.13 -13.82 1.51
C VAL A 144 11.87 -13.59 0.69
N PHE A 145 11.08 -14.65 0.43
CA PHE A 145 9.83 -14.54 -0.33
C PHE A 145 8.68 -13.89 0.46
N GLN A 146 8.74 -13.83 1.78
CA GLN A 146 7.68 -13.24 2.59
C GLN A 146 7.26 -11.86 2.08
N LEU A 147 5.93 -11.64 1.97
CA LEU A 147 5.38 -10.34 1.72
C LEU A 147 5.34 -9.54 3.02
N ARG A 148 6.14 -8.51 3.09
CA ARG A 148 6.19 -7.55 4.19
C ARG A 148 6.26 -6.17 3.59
N SER A 149 5.43 -5.26 4.06
CA SER A 149 5.46 -3.87 3.60
C SER A 149 5.61 -2.90 4.75
N LYS A 150 6.15 -1.75 4.45
CA LYS A 150 6.03 -0.54 5.24
C LYS A 150 5.04 0.37 4.54
N THR A 151 4.16 0.97 5.29
CA THR A 151 3.12 1.83 4.74
C THR A 151 3.24 3.21 5.37
N VAL A 152 3.23 4.23 4.55
CA VAL A 152 3.33 5.61 5.02
C VAL A 152 2.24 6.47 4.42
N MET A 153 1.75 7.46 5.19
CA MET A 153 0.75 8.39 4.72
C MET A 153 1.10 9.84 5.00
N HIS A 154 0.61 10.69 4.12
CA HIS A 154 0.59 12.14 4.28
C HIS A 154 -0.77 12.67 3.85
N VAL A 155 -1.19 13.83 4.38
CA VAL A 155 -2.43 14.51 3.96
C VAL A 155 -2.08 15.73 3.16
N GLY A 156 -2.69 15.87 1.99
CA GLY A 156 -2.49 17.04 1.14
C GLY A 156 -3.47 17.11 -0.03
N GLU A 157 -3.44 18.25 -0.68
CA GLU A 157 -4.23 18.48 -1.88
C GLU A 157 -3.65 17.69 -3.05
N VAL A 158 -4.52 17.00 -3.77
CA VAL A 158 -4.23 16.27 -4.99
C VAL A 158 -5.00 16.90 -6.13
N LEU A 159 -4.27 17.32 -7.15
CA LEU A 159 -4.84 17.89 -8.36
C LEU A 159 -5.11 16.78 -9.37
N TYR A 160 -6.37 16.63 -9.73
CA TYR A 160 -6.80 15.76 -10.81
C TYR A 160 -7.08 16.57 -12.06
N SER A 161 -6.46 16.16 -13.17
CA SER A 161 -6.86 16.61 -14.51
C SER A 161 -7.15 15.37 -15.36
N ASP A 162 -8.19 15.45 -16.19
CA ASP A 162 -8.62 14.33 -17.03
C ASP A 162 -7.46 13.75 -17.85
N GLY A 163 -7.25 12.45 -17.69
CA GLY A 163 -6.24 11.68 -18.43
C GLY A 163 -4.78 11.84 -17.97
N SER A 164 -4.53 12.52 -16.86
CA SER A 164 -3.16 12.66 -16.30
C SER A 164 -3.03 12.03 -14.93
N ASP A 165 -1.80 11.63 -14.59
CA ASP A 165 -1.46 11.24 -13.22
C ASP A 165 -1.75 12.38 -12.24
N PRO A 166 -2.33 12.11 -11.07
CA PRO A 166 -2.56 13.12 -10.06
C PRO A 166 -1.26 13.77 -9.63
N VAL A 167 -1.22 15.10 -9.67
CA VAL A 167 -0.06 15.89 -9.25
C VAL A 167 -0.27 16.35 -7.82
N ALA A 168 0.65 16.01 -6.93
CA ALA A 168 0.61 16.47 -5.56
C ALA A 168 1.98 16.57 -4.91
N ALA A 169 2.20 17.64 -4.17
CA ALA A 169 3.35 17.73 -3.27
C ALA A 169 3.30 16.61 -2.21
N ALA A 170 2.10 16.21 -1.81
CA ALA A 170 1.84 15.13 -0.87
C ALA A 170 2.41 13.77 -1.33
N VAL A 171 2.39 13.47 -2.63
CA VAL A 171 3.02 12.27 -3.22
C VAL A 171 4.53 12.29 -2.96
N ASN A 172 5.18 13.43 -3.19
CA ASN A 172 6.62 13.54 -2.93
C ASN A 172 6.96 13.37 -1.43
N GLN A 173 6.06 13.76 -0.53
CA GLN A 173 6.28 13.63 0.91
C GLN A 173 6.30 12.16 1.33
N VAL A 174 5.37 11.33 0.87
CA VAL A 174 5.35 9.90 1.25
C VAL A 174 6.61 9.17 0.79
N PHE A 175 7.12 9.46 -0.40
CA PHE A 175 8.38 8.89 -0.89
C PHE A 175 9.61 9.32 -0.06
N LYS A 176 9.59 10.53 0.49
CA LYS A 176 10.71 11.03 1.30
C LYS A 176 10.76 10.40 2.69
N ILE A 177 9.60 10.16 3.30
CA ILE A 177 9.53 9.64 4.68
C ILE A 177 9.50 8.11 4.76
N GLU A 178 9.21 7.43 3.65
CA GLU A 178 9.03 5.96 3.60
C GLU A 178 10.22 5.22 4.24
N LYS A 179 11.45 5.67 3.98
CA LYS A 179 12.68 5.04 4.48
C LYS A 179 12.85 5.07 6.01
N LEU A 180 12.06 5.90 6.69
CA LEU A 180 12.10 6.04 8.14
C LEU A 180 11.35 4.94 8.87
N PHE A 181 10.55 4.15 8.16
CA PHE A 181 9.66 3.18 8.76
C PHE A 181 10.12 1.74 8.52
N LYS A 182 9.68 0.86 9.41
CA LYS A 182 10.02 -0.57 9.38
C LYS A 182 8.90 -1.40 8.74
N PRO A 183 9.23 -2.63 8.30
CA PRO A 183 8.20 -3.58 7.87
C PRO A 183 7.10 -3.75 8.93
N GLY A 184 5.84 -3.73 8.51
CA GLY A 184 4.67 -3.84 9.38
C GLY A 184 4.24 -2.54 10.05
N GLU A 185 4.95 -1.42 9.87
CA GLU A 185 4.54 -0.13 10.43
C GLU A 185 3.60 0.62 9.48
N LEU A 186 2.58 1.29 10.08
CA LEU A 186 1.83 2.37 9.46
C LEU A 186 2.37 3.70 9.98
N GLY A 187 3.14 4.36 9.15
CA GLY A 187 3.78 5.63 9.47
C GLY A 187 3.04 6.84 8.90
N CYS A 188 3.26 8.02 9.50
CA CYS A 188 2.68 9.26 8.99
C CYS A 188 3.49 10.50 9.33
N THR A 189 3.19 11.60 8.66
CA THR A 189 3.62 12.94 9.04
C THR A 189 2.74 13.50 10.14
N GLU A 190 3.22 14.55 10.84
CA GLU A 190 2.47 15.23 11.90
C GLU A 190 1.10 15.74 11.41
N ILE A 191 1.03 16.32 10.22
CA ILE A 191 -0.24 16.81 9.68
C ILE A 191 -1.25 15.67 9.48
N ALA A 192 -0.80 14.53 8.97
CA ALA A 192 -1.67 13.36 8.78
C ALA A 192 -2.11 12.79 10.14
N ARG A 193 -1.23 12.77 11.15
CA ARG A 193 -1.57 12.36 12.51
C ARG A 193 -2.66 13.25 13.10
N VAL A 194 -2.52 14.58 12.99
CA VAL A 194 -3.49 15.53 13.53
C VAL A 194 -4.86 15.36 12.86
N VAL A 195 -4.88 15.26 11.54
CA VAL A 195 -6.15 15.08 10.77
C VAL A 195 -6.82 13.73 11.10
N ALA A 196 -6.04 12.68 11.36
CA ALA A 196 -6.56 11.36 11.71
C ALA A 196 -6.93 11.23 13.21
N SER A 197 -6.45 12.12 14.07
CA SER A 197 -6.57 11.99 15.54
C SER A 197 -8.00 11.84 16.08
N PRO A 198 -9.06 12.41 15.48
CA PRO A 198 -10.42 12.19 15.94
C PRO A 198 -10.86 10.72 15.93
N PHE A 199 -10.25 9.89 15.09
CA PHE A 199 -10.60 8.47 14.96
C PHE A 199 -9.78 7.55 15.87
N PHE A 200 -8.71 8.05 16.51
CA PHE A 200 -7.80 7.22 17.30
C PHE A 200 -8.45 6.51 18.49
N PRO A 201 -9.35 7.14 19.28
CA PRO A 201 -10.01 6.47 20.39
C PRO A 201 -10.81 5.25 19.93
N ASP A 202 -11.62 5.39 18.88
CA ASP A 202 -12.50 4.33 18.37
C ASP A 202 -11.72 3.15 17.77
N LEU A 203 -10.54 3.43 17.24
CA LEU A 203 -9.65 2.43 16.61
C LEU A 203 -8.56 1.92 17.56
N SER A 204 -8.55 2.38 18.82
CA SER A 204 -7.52 2.04 19.83
C SER A 204 -6.09 2.33 19.34
N ILE A 205 -5.91 3.46 18.63
CA ILE A 205 -4.61 3.87 18.10
C ILE A 205 -3.89 4.74 19.13
N HIS A 206 -2.64 4.36 19.43
CA HIS A 206 -1.75 5.07 20.34
C HIS A 206 -0.46 5.48 19.61
N PRO A 207 -0.43 6.66 18.93
CA PRO A 207 0.70 7.06 18.13
C PRO A 207 2.00 7.15 18.92
N LYS A 208 3.07 6.64 18.34
CA LYS A 208 4.43 6.77 18.89
C LYS A 208 5.23 7.74 18.03
N THR A 209 5.94 8.67 18.67
CA THR A 209 6.88 9.54 17.96
C THR A 209 7.97 8.69 17.31
N ARG A 210 8.27 8.99 16.05
CA ARG A 210 9.38 8.35 15.34
C ARG A 210 10.61 9.23 15.37
N GLU A 211 10.66 10.19 14.49
CA GLU A 211 11.80 11.09 14.34
C GLU A 211 11.37 12.43 13.76
N GLU A 212 12.12 13.47 14.11
CA GLU A 212 12.11 14.73 13.41
C GLU A 212 13.17 14.68 12.31
N VAL A 213 12.77 14.85 11.05
CA VAL A 213 13.65 14.67 9.90
C VAL A 213 13.68 15.93 9.05
N ALA A 214 14.89 16.41 8.79
CA ALA A 214 15.11 17.45 7.80
C ALA A 214 15.03 16.81 6.39
N LEU A 215 13.93 17.04 5.69
CA LEU A 215 13.76 16.55 4.33
C LEU A 215 14.33 17.55 3.32
N PRO A 216 15.09 17.11 2.31
CA PRO A 216 15.60 17.98 1.26
C PRO A 216 14.47 18.76 0.58
N GLY A 217 14.63 20.11 0.52
CA GLY A 217 13.69 20.99 -0.17
C GLY A 217 12.43 21.37 0.63
N THR A 218 12.29 20.99 1.91
CA THR A 218 11.15 21.39 2.75
C THR A 218 11.44 22.61 3.63
N GLY A 219 12.71 22.97 3.82
CA GLY A 219 13.15 24.14 4.61
C GLY A 219 12.95 24.00 6.13
N ALA A 220 12.11 23.08 6.59
CA ALA A 220 11.86 22.81 8.01
C ALA A 220 11.83 21.29 8.25
N PRO A 221 12.25 20.84 9.44
CA PRO A 221 12.15 19.43 9.82
C PRO A 221 10.68 19.01 9.92
N ILE A 222 10.40 17.76 9.52
CA ILE A 222 9.08 17.15 9.59
C ILE A 222 9.09 16.10 10.69
N MET A 223 8.16 16.26 11.66
CA MET A 223 7.92 15.22 12.66
C MET A 223 7.16 14.06 12.04
N THR A 224 7.61 12.84 12.33
CA THR A 224 6.99 11.61 11.88
C THR A 224 6.55 10.72 13.05
N TRP A 225 5.51 9.90 12.80
CA TRP A 225 4.83 9.10 13.82
C TRP A 225 4.55 7.71 13.30
N VAL A 226 4.63 6.71 14.17
CA VAL A 226 4.08 5.37 13.93
C VAL A 226 2.70 5.33 14.56
N LEU A 227 1.67 5.10 13.75
CA LEU A 227 0.28 4.99 14.19
C LEU A 227 -0.08 3.58 14.65
N ALA A 228 0.40 2.59 13.92
CA ALA A 228 0.15 1.19 14.21
C ALA A 228 1.33 0.34 13.75
N GLU A 229 1.45 -0.83 14.37
CA GLU A 229 2.42 -1.85 14.05
C GLU A 229 1.67 -3.17 13.86
N ASP A 230 2.02 -3.92 12.81
CA ASP A 230 1.50 -5.28 12.64
C ASP A 230 2.08 -6.20 13.71
N GLU A 231 1.23 -6.78 14.55
CA GLU A 231 1.64 -7.63 15.67
C GLU A 231 2.28 -8.94 15.21
N VAL A 232 1.91 -9.44 14.03
CA VAL A 232 2.48 -10.67 13.47
C VAL A 232 3.96 -10.48 13.14
N SER A 233 4.34 -9.29 12.68
CA SER A 233 5.74 -8.93 12.41
C SER A 233 6.62 -8.92 13.65
N LYS A 234 6.06 -8.77 14.85
CA LYS A 234 6.81 -8.77 16.12
C LYS A 234 7.21 -10.18 16.56
N CYS A 235 6.39 -11.19 16.29
CA CYS A 235 6.68 -12.57 16.73
C CYS A 235 7.79 -13.25 15.93
N GLU A 236 8.09 -12.77 14.72
CA GLU A 236 9.12 -13.40 13.86
C GLU A 236 10.51 -12.79 14.02
N LEU A 237 10.64 -11.69 14.77
CA LEU A 237 11.92 -11.02 15.05
C LEU A 237 12.50 -11.38 16.44
N ALA A 238 11.77 -12.14 17.22
CA ALA A 238 12.21 -12.70 18.52
C ALA A 238 12.65 -14.15 18.36
#